data_43dcd07a1d10acfa09a5b3512e51f5cd
#
_entry.id   43dcd07a1d10acfa09a5b3512e51f5cd
#
_cell.length_a   1.000
_cell.length_b   1.000
_cell.length_c   1.000
_cell.angle_alpha   90.00
_cell.angle_beta   90.00
_cell.angle_gamma   90.00
#
_symmetry.space_group_name_H-M   'P 1'
#
loop_
_entity.id
_entity.type
_entity.pdbx_description
1 polymer ?
#
loop_
_entity_poly.entity_id
_entity_poly.type
_entity_poly.pdbx_seq_one_letter_code
_entity_poly.pdbx_strand_id
1 'polypeptide(L)'
;MQSGRYDVIIGDRKSRSTRLEVRQPFYRIFFGKGFTVLASLFIGYKINDFTCGFKMYTKDAADIIFKRQKIFNWAFDAELLFIAALHQLRICQAPVTWRHHDNSKVRLFRDIAASLRGLIILRINALKGCYN
;
A
#
# COMPACT_ATOMS: atom_id res chain seq x y z
N MET A 1 11.86 -14.93 -8.49
CA MET A 1 12.30 -14.26 -7.25
C MET A 1 13.73 -14.66 -6.98
N GLN A 2 14.64 -13.71 -6.86
CA GLN A 2 15.97 -14.03 -6.30
C GLN A 2 15.69 -14.37 -4.82
N SER A 3 15.71 -15.65 -4.51
CA SER A 3 15.38 -16.21 -3.20
C SER A 3 16.25 -15.59 -2.11
N GLY A 4 15.62 -15.04 -1.09
CA GLY A 4 16.28 -14.60 0.14
C GLY A 4 16.61 -13.12 0.27
N ARG A 5 16.36 -12.27 -0.74
CA ARG A 5 16.72 -10.84 -0.67
C ARG A 5 15.62 -9.94 -0.12
N TYR A 6 14.36 -10.28 -0.34
CA TYR A 6 13.20 -9.48 0.08
C TYR A 6 12.10 -10.37 0.64
N ASP A 7 11.39 -9.87 1.64
CA ASP A 7 10.31 -10.54 2.32
C ASP A 7 8.94 -10.15 1.74
N VAL A 8 8.85 -8.90 1.24
CA VAL A 8 7.66 -8.34 0.59
C VAL A 8 8.08 -7.65 -0.72
N ILE A 9 7.37 -7.91 -1.80
CA ILE A 9 7.52 -7.19 -3.07
C ILE A 9 6.18 -6.56 -3.42
N ILE A 10 6.18 -5.26 -3.71
CA ILE A 10 5.01 -4.51 -4.14
C ILE A 10 5.24 -3.89 -5.51
N GLY A 11 4.19 -3.86 -6.34
CA GLY A 11 4.23 -3.16 -7.62
C GLY A 11 4.20 -1.65 -7.40
N ASP A 12 5.07 -0.93 -8.12
CA ASP A 12 5.10 0.52 -8.13
C ASP A 12 4.66 1.05 -9.50
N ARG A 13 3.38 1.47 -9.60
CA ARG A 13 2.82 2.08 -10.81
C ARG A 13 3.30 3.51 -11.04
N LYS A 14 3.93 4.12 -10.03
CA LYS A 14 4.41 5.52 -10.05
C LYS A 14 5.90 5.61 -10.32
N SER A 15 6.60 4.48 -10.43
CA SER A 15 8.01 4.44 -10.79
C SER A 15 8.25 5.04 -12.19
N ARG A 16 9.39 5.71 -12.37
CA ARG A 16 9.81 6.22 -13.68
C ARG A 16 10.01 5.10 -14.71
N SER A 17 10.30 3.89 -14.27
CA SER A 17 10.48 2.70 -15.10
C SER A 17 9.19 1.94 -15.39
N THR A 18 8.06 2.38 -14.80
CA THR A 18 6.74 1.78 -15.06
C THR A 18 6.25 2.15 -16.45
N ARG A 19 5.86 1.14 -17.24
CA ARG A 19 5.19 1.35 -18.53
C ARG A 19 3.72 1.66 -18.30
N LEU A 20 3.33 2.92 -18.54
CA LEU A 20 1.93 3.36 -18.53
C LEU A 20 1.40 3.30 -19.98
N GLU A 21 0.53 2.35 -20.26
CA GLU A 21 -0.09 2.25 -21.59
C GLU A 21 -1.23 3.26 -21.79
N VAL A 22 -1.96 3.59 -20.70
CA VAL A 22 -3.02 4.62 -20.69
C VAL A 22 -2.87 5.48 -19.43
N ARG A 23 -2.89 6.81 -19.58
CA ARG A 23 -2.75 7.75 -18.47
C ARG A 23 -4.06 7.92 -17.70
N GLN A 24 -3.96 8.03 -16.39
CA GLN A 24 -5.09 8.41 -15.54
C GLN A 24 -5.41 9.91 -15.67
N PRO A 25 -6.67 10.31 -15.41
CA PRO A 25 -7.03 11.72 -15.25
C PRO A 25 -6.17 12.40 -14.17
N PHE A 26 -5.79 13.68 -14.40
CA PHE A 26 -4.84 14.40 -13.55
C PHE A 26 -5.30 14.52 -12.10
N TYR A 27 -6.60 14.68 -11.84
CA TYR A 27 -7.16 14.78 -10.48
C TYR A 27 -6.96 13.48 -9.67
N ARG A 28 -7.05 12.31 -10.30
CA ARG A 28 -6.75 11.01 -9.65
C ARG A 28 -5.27 10.90 -9.28
N ILE A 29 -4.39 11.40 -10.14
CA ILE A 29 -2.95 11.44 -9.88
C ILE A 29 -2.66 12.35 -8.69
N PHE A 30 -3.28 13.54 -8.64
CA PHE A 30 -3.10 14.50 -7.56
C PHE A 30 -3.56 13.95 -6.20
N PHE A 31 -4.80 13.46 -6.11
CA PHE A 31 -5.32 12.86 -4.89
C PHE A 31 -4.58 11.59 -4.49
N GLY A 32 -4.18 10.75 -5.44
CA GLY A 32 -3.38 9.56 -5.18
C GLY A 32 -1.98 9.89 -4.65
N LYS A 33 -1.35 10.97 -5.10
CA LYS A 33 -0.08 11.47 -4.54
C LYS A 33 -0.27 11.99 -3.11
N GLY A 34 -1.31 12.80 -2.87
CA GLY A 34 -1.64 13.32 -1.54
C GLY A 34 -1.87 12.19 -0.54
N PHE A 35 -2.65 11.17 -0.90
CA PHE A 35 -2.85 9.98 -0.08
C PHE A 35 -1.53 9.25 0.20
N THR A 36 -0.68 9.08 -0.81
CA THR A 36 0.62 8.41 -0.63
C THR A 36 1.51 9.14 0.37
N VAL A 37 1.57 10.48 0.32
CA VAL A 37 2.34 11.28 1.27
C VAL A 37 1.79 11.10 2.69
N LEU A 38 0.48 11.24 2.87
CA LEU A 38 -0.17 11.02 4.17
C LEU A 38 0.07 9.61 4.70
N ALA A 39 -0.14 8.58 3.88
CA ALA A 39 0.09 7.20 4.28
C ALA A 39 1.55 6.97 4.67
N SER A 40 2.52 7.52 3.92
CA SER A 40 3.95 7.43 4.25
C SER A 40 4.27 8.05 5.60
N LEU A 41 3.68 9.22 5.92
CA LEU A 41 3.83 9.87 7.22
C LEU A 41 3.24 9.03 8.36
N PHE A 42 2.06 8.45 8.14
CA PHE A 42 1.41 7.59 9.13
C PHE A 42 2.15 6.28 9.37
N ILE A 43 2.73 5.69 8.33
CA ILE A 43 3.43 4.40 8.39
C ILE A 43 4.88 4.57 8.87
N GLY A 44 5.49 5.74 8.63
CA GLY A 44 6.90 5.97 8.90
C GLY A 44 7.84 5.26 7.93
N TYR A 45 7.33 4.81 6.78
CA TYR A 45 8.09 4.14 5.73
C TYR A 45 7.74 4.72 4.35
N LYS A 46 8.75 4.99 3.51
CA LYS A 46 8.55 5.60 2.20
C LYS A 46 8.13 4.56 1.16
N ILE A 47 6.85 4.57 0.83
CA ILE A 47 6.26 3.73 -0.22
C ILE A 47 5.61 4.63 -1.26
N ASN A 48 5.90 4.37 -2.54
CA ASN A 48 5.39 5.19 -3.64
C ASN A 48 3.95 4.83 -4.01
N ASP A 49 3.58 3.55 -3.91
CA ASP A 49 2.28 3.05 -4.32
C ASP A 49 1.70 2.02 -3.35
N PHE A 50 1.02 2.48 -2.31
CA PHE A 50 0.38 1.62 -1.31
C PHE A 50 -0.75 0.75 -1.89
N THR A 51 -1.47 1.27 -2.88
CA THR A 51 -2.71 0.68 -3.39
C THR A 51 -2.52 -0.19 -4.64
N CYS A 52 -1.28 -0.53 -4.99
CA CYS A 52 -1.03 -1.48 -6.05
C CYS A 52 -1.44 -2.89 -5.59
N GLY A 53 -2.39 -3.52 -6.29
CA GLY A 53 -2.85 -4.87 -5.97
C GLY A 53 -1.81 -5.96 -6.22
N PHE A 54 -0.73 -5.65 -6.96
CA PHE A 54 0.36 -6.60 -7.16
C PHE A 54 1.28 -6.58 -5.93
N LYS A 55 1.13 -7.60 -5.08
CA LYS A 55 1.93 -7.80 -3.89
C LYS A 55 2.31 -9.28 -3.76
N MET A 56 3.54 -9.53 -3.38
CA MET A 56 4.06 -10.88 -3.13
C MET A 56 4.72 -10.90 -1.75
N TYR A 57 4.54 -11.98 -1.04
CA TYR A 57 5.07 -12.20 0.30
C TYR A 57 5.81 -13.54 0.35
N THR A 58 6.88 -13.61 1.13
CA THR A 58 7.39 -14.92 1.56
C THR A 58 6.39 -15.55 2.52
N LYS A 59 6.46 -16.86 2.73
CA LYS A 59 5.57 -17.55 3.68
C LYS A 59 5.65 -16.94 5.08
N ASP A 60 6.86 -16.73 5.58
CA ASP A 60 7.09 -16.19 6.92
C ASP A 60 6.56 -14.75 7.04
N ALA A 61 6.79 -13.91 6.02
CA ALA A 61 6.23 -12.56 5.99
C ALA A 61 4.69 -12.56 5.96
N ALA A 62 4.09 -13.46 5.17
CA ALA A 62 2.64 -13.62 5.12
C ALA A 62 2.08 -14.04 6.50
N ASP A 63 2.70 -15.00 7.17
CA ASP A 63 2.30 -15.45 8.51
C ASP A 63 2.37 -14.31 9.53
N ILE A 64 3.43 -13.50 9.51
CA ILE A 64 3.57 -12.34 10.39
C ILE A 64 2.48 -11.30 10.12
N ILE A 65 2.29 -10.93 8.85
CA ILE A 65 1.44 -9.82 8.43
C ILE A 65 -0.04 -10.18 8.62
N PHE A 66 -0.50 -11.30 8.03
CA PHE A 66 -1.93 -11.62 8.00
C PHE A 66 -2.49 -12.07 9.34
N LYS A 67 -1.68 -12.64 10.25
CA LYS A 67 -2.11 -12.92 11.63
C LYS A 67 -2.41 -11.67 12.43
N ARG A 68 -1.79 -10.54 12.06
CA ARG A 68 -1.92 -9.25 12.77
C ARG A 68 -2.87 -8.28 12.10
N GLN A 69 -3.34 -8.57 10.89
CA GLN A 69 -4.29 -7.73 10.17
C GLN A 69 -5.59 -7.52 10.95
N LYS A 70 -6.06 -6.28 11.04
CA LYS A 70 -7.31 -5.85 11.71
C LYS A 70 -8.24 -5.08 10.78
N ILE A 71 -7.72 -4.50 9.69
CA ILE A 71 -8.44 -3.64 8.77
C ILE A 71 -8.77 -4.42 7.49
N PHE A 72 -10.05 -4.43 7.08
CA PHE A 72 -10.55 -5.15 5.92
C PHE A 72 -11.24 -4.24 4.89
N ASN A 73 -11.07 -2.92 5.03
CA ASN A 73 -11.56 -1.91 4.08
C ASN A 73 -10.41 -1.38 3.20
N TRP A 74 -10.64 -0.28 2.47
CA TRP A 74 -9.66 0.33 1.57
C TRP A 74 -8.28 0.67 2.17
N ALA A 75 -8.15 0.71 3.49
CA ALA A 75 -6.88 0.97 4.16
C ALA A 75 -6.09 -0.31 4.48
N PHE A 76 -6.60 -1.50 4.17
CA PHE A 76 -5.91 -2.77 4.45
C PHE A 76 -4.51 -2.82 3.83
N ASP A 77 -4.36 -2.31 2.61
CA ASP A 77 -3.07 -2.27 1.91
C ASP A 77 -2.01 -1.48 2.69
N ALA A 78 -2.42 -0.36 3.29
CA ALA A 78 -1.54 0.46 4.12
C ALA A 78 -1.19 -0.26 5.44
N GLU A 79 -2.16 -0.98 6.03
CA GLU A 79 -1.94 -1.76 7.24
C GLU A 79 -0.95 -2.90 7.02
N LEU A 80 -1.07 -3.67 5.93
CA LEU A 80 -0.14 -4.76 5.64
C LEU A 80 1.31 -4.26 5.54
N LEU A 81 1.50 -3.11 4.88
CA LEU A 81 2.83 -2.52 4.73
C LEU A 81 3.33 -1.85 6.01
N PHE A 82 2.43 -1.34 6.86
CA PHE A 82 2.76 -0.88 8.20
C PHE A 82 3.26 -2.03 9.07
N ILE A 83 2.55 -3.15 9.10
CA ILE A 83 2.96 -4.34 9.86
C ILE A 83 4.32 -4.86 9.35
N ALA A 84 4.51 -4.90 8.02
CA ALA A 84 5.78 -5.28 7.41
C ALA A 84 6.93 -4.37 7.88
N ALA A 85 6.72 -3.06 7.88
CA ALA A 85 7.72 -2.09 8.34
C ALA A 85 7.99 -2.21 9.85
N LEU A 86 6.94 -2.38 10.67
CA LEU A 86 7.05 -2.56 12.12
C LEU A 86 7.89 -3.78 12.49
N HIS A 87 7.72 -4.88 11.74
CA HIS A 87 8.48 -6.12 11.92
C HIS A 87 9.79 -6.16 11.12
N GLN A 88 10.26 -5.01 10.61
CA GLN A 88 11.53 -4.85 9.89
C GLN A 88 11.69 -5.79 8.68
N LEU A 89 10.57 -6.18 8.06
CA LEU A 89 10.58 -6.99 6.84
C LEU A 89 11.15 -6.16 5.68
N ARG A 90 11.93 -6.81 4.83
CA ARG A 90 12.60 -6.16 3.69
C ARG A 90 11.59 -5.99 2.56
N ILE A 91 11.17 -4.74 2.31
CA ILE A 91 10.18 -4.38 1.29
C ILE A 91 10.91 -3.91 0.03
N CYS A 92 10.56 -4.50 -1.12
CA CYS A 92 11.01 -4.07 -2.45
C CYS A 92 9.85 -3.44 -3.23
N GLN A 93 10.09 -2.32 -3.89
CA GLN A 93 9.16 -1.68 -4.80
C GLN A 93 9.64 -1.95 -6.24
N ALA A 94 8.85 -2.72 -7.00
CA ALA A 94 9.19 -3.14 -8.35
C ALA A 94 8.35 -2.40 -9.39
N PRO A 95 8.94 -1.86 -10.47
CA PRO A 95 8.17 -1.27 -11.56
C PRO A 95 7.30 -2.34 -12.23
N VAL A 96 6.10 -1.93 -12.66
CA VAL A 96 5.13 -2.83 -13.30
C VAL A 96 4.64 -2.25 -14.62
N THR A 97 4.22 -3.10 -15.54
CA THR A 97 3.43 -2.65 -16.71
C THR A 97 1.98 -2.52 -16.28
N TRP A 98 1.38 -1.35 -16.47
CA TRP A 98 0.02 -1.09 -16.03
C TRP A 98 -0.79 -0.31 -17.07
N ARG A 99 -2.04 -0.77 -17.28
CA ARG A 99 -3.01 -0.11 -18.15
C ARG A 99 -4.18 0.38 -17.33
N HIS A 100 -4.53 1.64 -17.51
CA HIS A 100 -5.75 2.19 -16.92
C HIS A 100 -6.99 1.69 -17.65
N HIS A 101 -8.01 1.28 -16.90
CA HIS A 101 -9.34 0.98 -17.42
C HIS A 101 -10.35 1.99 -16.86
N ASP A 102 -11.14 2.60 -17.74
CA ASP A 102 -12.10 3.65 -17.37
C ASP A 102 -13.29 3.14 -16.55
N ASN A 103 -13.57 1.84 -16.57
CA ASN A 103 -14.63 1.21 -15.77
C ASN A 103 -14.31 1.07 -14.27
N SER A 104 -13.46 1.93 -13.74
CA SER A 104 -13.12 1.92 -12.30
C SER A 104 -14.32 2.33 -11.46
N LYS A 105 -14.77 1.43 -10.57
CA LYS A 105 -15.87 1.66 -9.61
C LYS A 105 -15.45 2.55 -8.42
N VAL A 106 -14.24 3.12 -8.43
CA VAL A 106 -13.70 3.96 -7.36
C VAL A 106 -14.47 5.28 -7.27
N ARG A 107 -15.17 5.50 -6.16
CA ARG A 107 -15.85 6.76 -5.82
C ARG A 107 -14.87 7.64 -5.04
N LEU A 108 -14.18 8.54 -5.77
CA LEU A 108 -13.00 9.26 -5.31
C LEU A 108 -13.14 9.84 -3.89
N PHE A 109 -14.14 10.69 -3.64
CA PHE A 109 -14.29 11.37 -2.33
C PHE A 109 -14.63 10.40 -1.19
N ARG A 110 -15.53 9.44 -1.43
CA ARG A 110 -15.92 8.47 -0.42
C ARG A 110 -14.76 7.55 -0.05
N ASP A 111 -14.00 7.13 -1.05
CA ASP A 111 -12.90 6.18 -0.84
C ASP A 111 -11.69 6.87 -0.21
N ILE A 112 -11.45 8.16 -0.50
CA ILE A 112 -10.46 8.98 0.21
C ILE A 112 -10.84 9.12 1.68
N ALA A 113 -12.08 9.51 2.00
CA ALA A 113 -12.53 9.65 3.38
C ALA A 113 -12.43 8.33 4.15
N ALA A 114 -12.84 7.21 3.53
CA ALA A 114 -12.70 5.88 4.11
C ALA A 114 -11.24 5.49 4.35
N SER A 115 -10.36 5.83 3.43
CA SER A 115 -8.91 5.56 3.54
C SER A 115 -8.27 6.40 4.65
N LEU A 116 -8.61 7.68 4.78
CA LEU A 116 -8.13 8.54 5.86
C LEU A 116 -8.58 8.04 7.23
N ARG A 117 -9.86 7.68 7.35
CA ARG A 117 -10.38 7.04 8.56
C ARG A 117 -9.61 5.75 8.88
N GLY A 118 -9.31 4.94 7.87
CA GLY A 118 -8.53 3.73 8.03
C GLY A 118 -7.11 3.98 8.54
N LEU A 119 -6.42 5.03 8.06
CA LEU A 119 -5.10 5.42 8.57
C LEU A 119 -5.15 5.85 10.05
N ILE A 120 -6.21 6.56 10.47
CA ILE A 120 -6.41 6.92 11.88
C ILE A 120 -6.60 5.66 12.73
N ILE A 121 -7.45 4.73 12.29
CA ILE A 121 -7.67 3.44 12.98
C ILE A 121 -6.36 2.65 13.08
N LEU A 122 -5.58 2.61 12.00
CA LEU A 122 -4.26 1.97 11.98
C LEU A 122 -3.36 2.52 13.08
N ARG A 123 -3.29 3.86 13.21
CA ARG A 123 -2.48 4.49 14.28
C ARG A 123 -2.99 4.18 15.67
N ILE A 124 -4.30 4.20 15.89
CA ILE A 124 -4.91 3.84 17.17
C ILE A 124 -4.56 2.39 17.52
N ASN A 125 -4.70 1.46 16.57
CA ASN A 125 -4.35 0.05 16.77
C ASN A 125 -2.85 -0.13 17.07
N ALA A 126 -1.99 0.62 16.39
CA ALA A 126 -0.56 0.60 16.63
C ALA A 126 -0.21 1.08 18.05
N LEU A 127 -0.81 2.19 18.51
CA LEU A 127 -0.63 2.70 19.87
C LEU A 127 -1.14 1.73 20.95
N LYS A 128 -2.16 0.94 20.64
CA LYS A 128 -2.69 -0.12 21.52
C LYS A 128 -1.85 -1.40 21.49
N GLY A 129 -0.77 -1.47 20.71
CA GLY A 129 0.08 -2.66 20.58
C GLY A 129 -0.57 -3.82 19.81
N CYS A 130 -1.64 -3.57 19.03
CA CYS A 130 -2.36 -4.64 18.34
C CYS A 130 -1.54 -5.37 17.25
N TYR A 131 -0.38 -4.84 16.89
CA TYR A 131 0.49 -5.36 15.82
C TYR A 131 1.82 -5.94 16.32
N ASN A 132 2.02 -5.98 17.62
CA ASN A 132 3.23 -6.57 18.24
C ASN A 132 3.20 -8.10 18.19
#